data_b03a9eb98651ef88db058a366b64d896
#
_entry.id   b03a9eb98651ef88db058a366b64d896
#
_cell.length_a   1.000
_cell.length_b   1.000
_cell.length_c   1.000
_cell.angle_alpha   90.00
_cell.angle_beta   90.00
_cell.angle_gamma   90.00
#
_symmetry.space_group_name_H-M   'P 1'
#
loop_
_entity.id
_entity.type
_entity.pdbx_description
1 polymer ?
#
loop_
_entity_poly.entity_id
_entity_poly.type
_entity_poly.pdbx_seq_one_letter_code
_entity_poly.pdbx_strand_id
1 'polypeptide(L)'
;NSVAFAQEGATEIEEIVVTGTFLKDIESDSSPVDKITNEDFDKLNVNNIAEISKYLNTTSGSHFQTNASEGTDQGMANISLRGLDHASTLLLINSKRHTFAGTPSNEGEGYIDANIIPEIAFEKVEVLKEGATSIYGSDAVAGVVNFLTYKKFDGFKIKFGDQSSENFNNKETTFGLIFGTEFLGFDMVFGYNELDRSPLSASEIPGIAELALSSLGNTFIVSEADVIDTGIYAGSYAAGEVVPDPNCELNGGILDGFCKFLYGTRFNIFNDENHYKYYLNLSNNNHNLTLINSNVLVNDNPQSPSYPALPFLSRSINPGEGGSPFSVPVKWYGRPLGARYSSPISPKDIAQMHLNYSYLTSFNGFDLDFSLTTSEHSNDHTRPDVIDSRFQDA
;
A
#
# COMPACT_ATOMS: atom_id res chain seq x y z
N ASN A 1 -6.94 -0.81 -23.40
CA ASN A 1 -6.81 0.15 -24.52
C ASN A 1 -6.94 1.57 -23.98
N SER A 2 -5.80 2.27 -23.88
CA SER A 2 -5.79 3.70 -23.53
C SER A 2 -6.00 4.53 -24.79
N VAL A 3 -6.91 5.48 -24.74
CA VAL A 3 -7.10 6.49 -25.81
C VAL A 3 -6.66 7.83 -25.25
N ALA A 4 -5.55 8.35 -25.75
CA ALA A 4 -5.07 9.69 -25.45
C ALA A 4 -5.40 10.63 -26.60
N PHE A 5 -6.02 11.77 -26.30
CA PHE A 5 -6.15 12.89 -27.23
C PHE A 5 -5.18 13.97 -26.79
N ALA A 6 -4.14 14.19 -27.57
CA ALA A 6 -3.15 15.24 -27.37
C ALA A 6 -3.23 16.23 -28.52
N GLN A 7 -3.17 17.51 -28.20
CA GLN A 7 -2.90 18.57 -29.19
C GLN A 7 -1.41 18.88 -29.09
N GLU A 8 -0.66 18.64 -30.16
CA GLU A 8 0.78 18.92 -30.25
C GLU A 8 1.08 20.42 -30.17
N GLY A 9 1.93 20.75 -29.22
CA GLY A 9 2.42 22.12 -28.99
C GLY A 9 3.56 22.16 -27.98
N ALA A 10 4.34 21.07 -27.85
CA ALA A 10 5.48 21.06 -26.92
C ALA A 10 6.71 21.65 -27.64
N THR A 11 7.18 22.80 -27.17
CA THR A 11 8.54 23.27 -27.41
C THR A 11 9.48 22.35 -26.59
N GLU A 12 10.43 21.68 -27.25
CA GLU A 12 11.53 20.99 -26.59
C GLU A 12 12.25 21.97 -25.64
N ILE A 13 12.02 21.82 -24.33
CA ILE A 13 12.83 22.47 -23.32
C ILE A 13 13.99 21.50 -23.05
N GLU A 14 15.23 21.98 -23.17
CA GLU A 14 16.43 21.21 -22.81
C GLU A 14 16.26 20.63 -21.41
N GLU A 15 16.39 19.34 -21.33
CA GLU A 15 16.04 18.54 -20.16
C GLU A 15 17.18 18.54 -19.16
N ILE A 16 17.17 19.49 -18.22
CA ILE A 16 18.18 19.61 -17.17
C ILE A 16 17.91 18.56 -16.09
N VAL A 17 18.94 17.74 -15.77
CA VAL A 17 18.92 16.84 -14.59
C VAL A 17 19.09 17.67 -13.34
N VAL A 18 18.15 17.54 -12.41
CA VAL A 18 18.20 18.30 -11.12
C VAL A 18 18.53 17.42 -9.92
N THR A 19 18.61 16.11 -10.10
CA THR A 19 18.85 15.15 -9.03
C THR A 19 20.33 14.77 -8.95
N GLY A 20 20.90 14.82 -7.76
CA GLY A 20 22.30 14.40 -7.51
C GLY A 20 23.36 15.48 -7.64
N THR A 21 22.99 16.74 -7.97
CA THR A 21 23.93 17.85 -8.06
C THR A 21 23.30 19.17 -7.63
N PHE A 22 24.09 20.05 -7.01
CA PHE A 22 23.72 21.46 -6.77
C PHE A 22 24.20 22.37 -7.92
N LEU A 23 24.96 21.85 -8.86
CA LEU A 23 25.49 22.62 -9.97
C LEU A 23 24.49 22.54 -11.13
N LYS A 24 24.09 23.71 -11.65
CA LYS A 24 23.24 23.81 -12.84
C LYS A 24 24.07 23.48 -14.08
N ASP A 25 23.43 22.88 -15.05
CA ASP A 25 23.97 22.63 -16.39
C ASP A 25 25.20 21.70 -16.47
N ILE A 26 25.41 20.84 -15.46
CA ILE A 26 26.47 19.83 -15.51
C ILE A 26 25.83 18.45 -15.57
N GLU A 27 25.93 17.79 -16.71
CA GLU A 27 25.75 16.34 -16.78
C GLU A 27 26.91 15.69 -16.03
N SER A 28 26.56 15.03 -14.93
CA SER A 28 27.56 14.26 -14.16
C SER A 28 27.69 12.89 -14.79
N ASP A 29 28.75 12.66 -15.56
CA ASP A 29 29.13 11.33 -16.07
C ASP A 29 29.41 10.32 -14.95
N SER A 30 29.53 10.80 -13.70
CA SER A 30 29.94 9.99 -12.55
C SER A 30 28.79 9.36 -11.76
N SER A 31 27.55 9.83 -11.94
CA SER A 31 26.38 9.29 -11.22
C SER A 31 25.20 9.15 -12.21
N PRO A 32 24.99 7.95 -12.76
CA PRO A 32 23.94 7.74 -13.75
C PRO A 32 22.55 7.95 -13.13
N VAL A 33 21.82 8.92 -13.65
CA VAL A 33 20.43 9.18 -13.31
C VAL A 33 19.56 8.61 -14.43
N ASP A 34 18.70 7.65 -14.08
CA ASP A 34 17.67 7.19 -15.02
C ASP A 34 16.53 8.21 -15.05
N LYS A 35 16.00 8.46 -16.22
CA LYS A 35 14.85 9.32 -16.44
C LYS A 35 13.70 8.49 -17.02
N ILE A 36 12.51 8.67 -16.48
CA ILE A 36 11.26 8.11 -17.01
C ILE A 36 10.29 9.27 -17.15
N THR A 37 9.85 9.52 -18.35
CA THR A 37 8.92 10.62 -18.66
C THR A 37 7.45 10.18 -18.50
N ASN A 38 6.54 11.15 -18.42
CA ASN A 38 5.10 10.86 -18.47
C ASN A 38 4.71 10.15 -19.77
N GLU A 39 5.37 10.47 -20.88
CA GLU A 39 5.17 9.80 -22.17
C GLU A 39 5.59 8.32 -22.13
N ASP A 40 6.68 7.99 -21.40
CA ASP A 40 7.10 6.59 -21.22
C ASP A 40 6.07 5.81 -20.39
N PHE A 41 5.46 6.44 -19.36
CA PHE A 41 4.34 5.87 -18.64
C PHE A 41 3.16 5.56 -19.55
N ASP A 42 2.81 6.48 -20.45
CA ASP A 42 1.74 6.26 -21.42
C ASP A 42 2.07 5.09 -22.35
N LYS A 43 3.30 4.99 -22.86
CA LYS A 43 3.76 3.88 -23.70
C LYS A 43 3.76 2.53 -22.97
N LEU A 44 4.12 2.52 -21.70
CA LEU A 44 4.15 1.33 -20.85
C LEU A 44 2.76 0.94 -20.32
N ASN A 45 1.74 1.78 -20.58
CA ASN A 45 0.38 1.61 -20.07
C ASN A 45 0.34 1.47 -18.54
N VAL A 46 1.16 2.26 -17.84
CA VAL A 46 1.18 2.32 -16.38
C VAL A 46 0.03 3.20 -15.92
N ASN A 47 -0.84 2.66 -15.09
CA ASN A 47 -2.03 3.34 -14.60
C ASN A 47 -1.85 3.93 -13.19
N ASN A 48 -0.85 3.47 -12.46
CA ASN A 48 -0.61 3.84 -11.07
C ASN A 48 0.88 4.07 -10.83
N ILE A 49 1.19 5.09 -10.04
CA ILE A 49 2.58 5.46 -9.74
C ILE A 49 3.36 4.33 -9.03
N ALA A 50 2.68 3.53 -8.21
CA ALA A 50 3.29 2.40 -7.52
C ALA A 50 3.88 1.35 -8.47
N GLU A 51 3.32 1.24 -9.68
CA GLU A 51 3.80 0.30 -10.69
C GLU A 51 5.13 0.71 -11.33
N ILE A 52 5.60 1.95 -11.11
CA ILE A 52 6.89 2.41 -11.64
C ILE A 52 8.02 1.49 -11.21
N SER A 53 7.94 0.94 -10.01
CA SER A 53 8.94 0.03 -9.47
C SER A 53 9.12 -1.24 -10.33
N LYS A 54 8.12 -1.66 -11.10
CA LYS A 54 8.19 -2.80 -12.03
C LYS A 54 9.13 -2.52 -13.22
N TYR A 55 9.31 -1.24 -13.56
CA TYR A 55 10.08 -0.78 -14.72
C TYR A 55 11.47 -0.24 -14.35
N LEU A 56 11.73 -0.08 -13.05
CA LEU A 56 13.04 0.30 -12.54
C LEU A 56 13.87 -0.97 -12.27
N ASN A 57 14.93 -1.18 -13.03
CA ASN A 57 15.79 -2.36 -12.90
C ASN A 57 16.58 -2.43 -11.59
N THR A 58 16.55 -1.38 -10.80
CA THR A 58 17.24 -1.26 -9.51
C THR A 58 16.31 -1.43 -8.30
N THR A 59 15.01 -1.60 -8.51
CA THR A 59 14.07 -1.82 -7.42
C THR A 59 14.03 -3.28 -7.00
N SER A 60 13.96 -3.50 -5.69
CA SER A 60 13.75 -4.82 -5.10
C SER A 60 13.09 -4.65 -3.72
N GLY A 61 12.05 -5.42 -3.44
CA GLY A 61 11.31 -5.32 -2.19
C GLY A 61 10.34 -4.12 -2.10
N SER A 62 10.08 -3.46 -3.23
CA SER A 62 9.04 -2.41 -3.27
C SER A 62 7.67 -3.04 -3.12
N HIS A 63 6.82 -2.39 -2.30
CA HIS A 63 5.45 -2.83 -2.10
C HIS A 63 4.48 -1.97 -2.91
N PHE A 64 3.51 -2.65 -3.48
CA PHE A 64 2.37 -2.02 -4.14
C PHE A 64 1.16 -2.08 -3.23
N GLN A 65 0.30 -1.09 -3.34
CA GLN A 65 -0.97 -1.04 -2.64
C GLN A 65 -1.89 -2.25 -2.88
N THR A 66 -1.62 -3.06 -3.91
CA THR A 66 -2.39 -4.27 -4.20
C THR A 66 -2.01 -5.47 -3.35
N ASN A 67 -1.02 -5.34 -2.49
CA ASN A 67 -0.60 -6.45 -1.63
C ASN A 67 -1.60 -6.67 -0.49
N ALA A 68 -2.64 -7.43 -0.76
CA ALA A 68 -3.70 -7.70 0.22
C ALA A 68 -3.26 -8.62 1.37
N SER A 69 -2.10 -9.27 1.27
CA SER A 69 -1.55 -10.08 2.36
C SER A 69 -0.80 -9.26 3.41
N GLU A 70 -0.38 -8.04 3.07
CA GLU A 70 0.29 -7.13 3.97
C GLU A 70 -0.73 -6.36 4.82
N GLY A 71 -0.54 -6.31 6.12
CA GLY A 71 -1.58 -5.84 7.04
C GLY A 71 -1.66 -4.35 7.23
N THR A 72 -0.54 -3.65 7.21
CA THR A 72 -0.46 -2.27 7.67
C THR A 72 -0.39 -1.26 6.54
N ASP A 73 0.27 -1.58 5.45
CA ASP A 73 0.59 -0.68 4.35
C ASP A 73 -0.26 -0.87 3.07
N GLN A 74 -1.36 -1.62 3.17
CA GLN A 74 -2.36 -1.70 2.09
C GLN A 74 -2.91 -0.32 1.75
N GLY A 75 -3.06 -0.03 0.45
CA GLY A 75 -3.46 1.27 -0.06
C GLY A 75 -2.32 2.30 -0.15
N MET A 76 -1.14 1.95 0.34
CA MET A 76 0.07 2.77 0.25
C MET A 76 1.09 2.12 -0.69
N ALA A 77 2.04 2.91 -1.17
CA ALA A 77 3.08 2.44 -2.07
C ALA A 77 4.45 2.94 -1.64
N ASN A 78 5.43 2.04 -1.61
CA ASN A 78 6.81 2.41 -1.37
C ASN A 78 7.72 2.00 -2.53
N ILE A 79 8.87 2.65 -2.62
CA ILE A 79 9.90 2.32 -3.59
C ILE A 79 11.17 1.99 -2.82
N SER A 80 11.69 0.77 -2.99
CA SER A 80 12.95 0.33 -2.41
C SER A 80 13.97 0.11 -3.52
N LEU A 81 15.08 0.83 -3.46
CA LEU A 81 16.17 0.70 -4.42
C LEU A 81 17.22 -0.28 -3.90
N ARG A 82 17.78 -1.11 -4.80
CA ARG A 82 18.89 -2.04 -4.57
C ARG A 82 18.65 -3.10 -3.48
N GLY A 83 17.39 -3.34 -3.10
CA GLY A 83 17.05 -4.29 -2.04
C GLY A 83 17.55 -3.89 -0.65
N LEU A 84 17.89 -2.62 -0.46
CA LEU A 84 18.06 -2.02 0.86
C LEU A 84 16.68 -1.67 1.41
N ASP A 85 16.56 -1.42 2.68
CA ASP A 85 15.26 -1.17 3.30
C ASP A 85 14.50 0.05 2.71
N HIS A 86 13.21 0.19 3.03
CA HIS A 86 12.38 1.29 2.54
C HIS A 86 12.84 2.65 3.06
N ALA A 87 13.41 2.69 4.26
CA ALA A 87 13.92 3.91 4.89
C ALA A 87 15.22 4.42 4.22
N SER A 88 15.87 3.59 3.41
CA SER A 88 17.13 3.93 2.73
C SER A 88 16.94 4.57 1.36
N THR A 89 15.71 4.62 0.83
CA THR A 89 15.36 5.25 -0.45
C THR A 89 14.66 6.58 -0.21
N LEU A 90 15.31 7.67 -0.61
CA LEU A 90 14.71 9.01 -0.48
C LEU A 90 13.79 9.30 -1.66
N LEU A 91 12.51 9.54 -1.39
CA LEU A 91 11.56 10.07 -2.37
C LEU A 91 11.44 11.59 -2.22
N LEU A 92 11.50 12.30 -3.32
CA LEU A 92 11.36 13.76 -3.40
C LEU A 92 10.23 14.14 -4.37
N ILE A 93 9.64 15.29 -4.13
CA ILE A 93 8.68 15.96 -5.01
C ILE A 93 9.26 17.32 -5.36
N ASN A 94 9.58 17.55 -6.65
CA ASN A 94 10.25 18.77 -7.09
C ASN A 94 11.50 19.12 -6.26
N SER A 95 12.30 18.09 -5.92
CA SER A 95 13.49 18.19 -5.07
C SER A 95 13.21 18.61 -3.61
N LYS A 96 11.95 18.56 -3.16
CA LYS A 96 11.56 18.84 -1.78
C LYS A 96 11.10 17.56 -1.08
N ARG A 97 11.38 17.45 0.22
CA ARG A 97 10.99 16.29 1.01
C ARG A 97 9.49 16.27 1.27
N HIS A 98 8.92 15.08 1.30
CA HIS A 98 7.59 14.81 1.82
C HIS A 98 7.69 14.11 3.18
N THR A 99 6.62 14.13 3.97
CA THR A 99 6.58 13.43 5.26
C THR A 99 6.53 11.91 5.08
N PHE A 100 6.93 11.18 6.11
CA PHE A 100 6.75 9.74 6.15
C PHE A 100 5.26 9.36 6.22
N ALA A 101 4.95 8.16 5.76
CA ALA A 101 3.63 7.55 5.92
C ALA A 101 3.23 7.50 7.40
N GLY A 102 1.96 7.72 7.68
CA GLY A 102 1.40 7.69 9.05
C GLY A 102 1.44 6.30 9.70
N THR A 103 1.79 5.27 8.93
CA THR A 103 1.93 3.89 9.37
C THR A 103 3.24 3.34 8.81
N PRO A 104 4.08 2.66 9.62
CA PRO A 104 5.29 2.02 9.12
C PRO A 104 4.96 0.85 8.19
N SER A 105 5.96 0.38 7.43
CA SER A 105 5.87 -0.87 6.68
C SER A 105 5.63 -2.06 7.63
N ASN A 106 5.31 -3.24 7.08
CA ASN A 106 5.19 -4.46 7.89
C ASN A 106 6.48 -4.83 8.62
N GLU A 107 7.62 -4.42 8.10
CA GLU A 107 8.94 -4.59 8.72
C GLU A 107 9.21 -3.56 9.84
N GLY A 108 8.30 -2.58 10.02
CA GLY A 108 8.41 -1.53 11.02
C GLY A 108 9.22 -0.32 10.58
N GLU A 109 9.52 -0.19 9.30
CA GLU A 109 10.33 0.89 8.74
C GLU A 109 9.47 2.07 8.29
N GLY A 110 10.01 3.29 8.45
CA GLY A 110 9.39 4.49 7.90
C GLY A 110 9.69 4.62 6.40
N TYR A 111 8.71 5.01 5.61
CA TYR A 111 8.85 5.28 4.18
C TYR A 111 7.96 6.44 3.75
N ILE A 112 8.17 6.94 2.54
CA ILE A 112 7.32 7.96 1.93
C ILE A 112 6.34 7.26 0.99
N ASP A 113 5.05 7.51 1.18
CA ASP A 113 4.01 6.93 0.34
C ASP A 113 3.95 7.61 -1.03
N ALA A 114 4.36 6.89 -2.07
CA ALA A 114 4.38 7.39 -3.44
C ALA A 114 2.99 7.68 -4.02
N ASN A 115 1.92 7.22 -3.38
CA ASN A 115 0.54 7.52 -3.81
C ASN A 115 0.16 8.99 -3.67
N ILE A 116 1.02 9.84 -3.09
CA ILE A 116 0.84 11.30 -3.15
C ILE A 116 0.92 11.83 -4.58
N ILE A 117 1.64 11.16 -5.49
CA ILE A 117 1.92 11.67 -6.84
C ILE A 117 0.72 11.45 -7.77
N PRO A 118 0.13 12.50 -8.35
CA PRO A 118 -0.89 12.34 -9.39
C PRO A 118 -0.24 11.96 -10.73
N GLU A 119 -0.67 10.85 -11.31
CA GLU A 119 -0.08 10.24 -12.50
C GLU A 119 -0.11 11.15 -13.73
N ILE A 120 -1.14 11.96 -13.88
CA ILE A 120 -1.29 12.90 -15.00
C ILE A 120 -0.42 14.15 -14.84
N ALA A 121 -0.01 14.49 -13.63
CA ALA A 121 0.62 15.76 -13.30
C ALA A 121 2.14 15.68 -13.13
N PHE A 122 2.75 14.48 -13.08
CA PHE A 122 4.20 14.40 -13.13
C PHE A 122 4.71 14.51 -14.58
N GLU A 123 5.78 15.24 -14.78
CA GLU A 123 6.46 15.42 -16.05
C GLU A 123 7.47 14.30 -16.28
N LYS A 124 8.30 14.05 -15.26
CA LYS A 124 9.31 12.99 -15.28
C LYS A 124 9.69 12.55 -13.86
N VAL A 125 10.27 11.37 -13.79
CA VAL A 125 10.91 10.84 -12.59
C VAL A 125 12.40 10.70 -12.86
N GLU A 126 13.21 11.23 -11.96
CA GLU A 126 14.67 11.06 -11.97
C GLU A 126 15.05 10.08 -10.86
N VAL A 127 15.78 9.03 -11.21
CA VAL A 127 16.23 7.98 -10.27
C VAL A 127 17.74 7.98 -10.21
N LEU A 128 18.28 8.50 -9.11
CA LEU A 128 19.70 8.41 -8.79
C LEU A 128 19.95 7.07 -8.08
N LYS A 129 20.69 6.18 -8.76
CA LYS A 129 20.89 4.79 -8.32
C LYS A 129 22.01 4.60 -7.32
N GLU A 130 22.75 5.62 -7.04
CA GLU A 130 23.90 5.59 -6.12
C GLU A 130 23.56 6.29 -4.80
N GLY A 131 24.32 5.96 -3.74
CA GLY A 131 24.17 6.64 -2.46
C GLY A 131 24.48 8.13 -2.58
N ALA A 132 23.53 8.96 -2.18
CA ALA A 132 23.63 10.42 -2.27
C ALA A 132 23.58 11.08 -0.88
N THR A 133 24.08 10.39 0.13
CA THR A 133 24.04 10.82 1.54
C THR A 133 24.80 12.13 1.79
N SER A 134 25.82 12.43 1.01
CA SER A 134 26.56 13.70 1.09
C SER A 134 25.73 14.93 0.68
N ILE A 135 24.71 14.73 -0.16
CA ILE A 135 23.83 15.80 -0.66
C ILE A 135 22.51 15.81 0.10
N TYR A 136 21.93 14.62 0.31
CA TYR A 136 20.55 14.46 0.79
C TYR A 136 20.45 13.91 2.21
N GLY A 137 21.54 13.51 2.86
CA GLY A 137 21.53 12.94 4.21
C GLY A 137 21.29 11.43 4.23
N SER A 138 21.07 10.89 5.45
CA SER A 138 21.05 9.45 5.74
C SER A 138 19.97 8.65 5.02
N ASP A 139 18.89 9.29 4.60
CA ASP A 139 17.75 8.61 3.96
C ASP A 139 18.03 8.26 2.49
N ALA A 140 19.15 8.73 1.92
CA ALA A 140 19.53 8.51 0.52
C ALA A 140 20.69 7.50 0.38
N VAL A 141 20.74 6.48 1.24
CA VAL A 141 21.78 5.41 1.16
C VAL A 141 21.58 4.54 -0.06
N ALA A 142 20.35 4.14 -0.34
CA ALA A 142 20.00 3.31 -1.49
C ALA A 142 19.91 4.13 -2.79
N GLY A 143 19.62 5.40 -2.69
CA GLY A 143 19.43 6.30 -3.83
C GLY A 143 18.31 7.31 -3.59
N VAL A 144 17.99 8.04 -4.66
CA VAL A 144 16.95 9.07 -4.65
C VAL A 144 15.99 8.87 -5.81
N VAL A 145 14.71 8.97 -5.54
CA VAL A 145 13.64 9.00 -6.55
C VAL A 145 12.97 10.37 -6.47
N ASN A 146 13.16 11.19 -7.49
CA ASN A 146 12.66 12.57 -7.52
C ASN A 146 11.56 12.69 -8.59
N PHE A 147 10.33 12.92 -8.15
CA PHE A 147 9.20 13.18 -9.02
C PHE A 147 9.14 14.67 -9.35
N LEU A 148 9.27 15.00 -10.61
CA LEU A 148 9.17 16.36 -11.12
C LEU A 148 7.80 16.54 -11.76
N THR A 149 7.05 17.52 -11.29
CA THR A 149 5.68 17.82 -11.75
C THR A 149 5.69 18.96 -12.76
N TYR A 150 4.66 19.01 -13.62
CA TYR A 150 4.51 20.09 -14.60
C TYR A 150 4.35 21.44 -13.90
N LYS A 151 5.28 22.34 -14.13
CA LYS A 151 5.20 23.75 -13.73
C LYS A 151 4.51 24.61 -14.79
N LYS A 152 4.58 24.15 -16.04
CA LYS A 152 3.93 24.75 -17.20
C LYS A 152 3.31 23.65 -18.04
N PHE A 153 2.10 23.90 -18.51
CA PHE A 153 1.37 23.03 -19.42
C PHE A 153 0.46 23.90 -20.27
N ASP A 154 0.40 23.70 -21.55
CA ASP A 154 -0.43 24.48 -22.46
C ASP A 154 -1.59 23.64 -23.00
N GLY A 155 -2.83 24.03 -22.67
CA GLY A 155 -4.02 23.32 -23.11
C GLY A 155 -4.51 22.28 -22.12
N PHE A 156 -4.97 21.13 -22.61
CA PHE A 156 -5.48 20.06 -21.77
C PHE A 156 -5.12 18.67 -22.32
N LYS A 157 -5.00 17.69 -21.41
CA LYS A 157 -4.86 16.26 -21.73
C LYS A 157 -5.86 15.49 -20.87
N ILE A 158 -6.56 14.55 -21.47
CA ILE A 158 -7.44 13.61 -20.78
C ILE A 158 -6.94 12.20 -21.06
N LYS A 159 -6.86 11.38 -19.99
CA LYS A 159 -6.45 9.98 -20.07
C LYS A 159 -7.55 9.10 -19.45
N PHE A 160 -7.90 8.03 -20.15
CA PHE A 160 -8.75 6.97 -19.63
C PHE A 160 -7.97 5.66 -19.68
N GLY A 161 -8.03 4.89 -18.62
CA GLY A 161 -7.54 3.53 -18.56
C GLY A 161 -8.67 2.59 -18.16
N ASP A 162 -8.71 1.42 -18.80
CA ASP A 162 -9.60 0.33 -18.45
C ASP A 162 -8.80 -0.97 -18.52
N GLN A 163 -8.65 -1.63 -17.40
CA GLN A 163 -7.94 -2.89 -17.27
C GLN A 163 -8.84 -3.90 -16.59
N SER A 164 -8.95 -5.07 -17.17
CA SER A 164 -9.71 -6.17 -16.59
C SER A 164 -9.01 -7.50 -16.84
N SER A 165 -9.20 -8.45 -15.95
CA SER A 165 -8.75 -9.82 -16.18
C SER A 165 -9.67 -10.53 -17.15
N GLU A 166 -9.13 -11.33 -18.05
CA GLU A 166 -9.91 -12.14 -18.99
C GLU A 166 -10.72 -13.23 -18.27
N ASN A 167 -10.15 -13.78 -17.20
CA ASN A 167 -10.70 -14.95 -16.51
C ASN A 167 -11.31 -14.66 -15.14
N PHE A 168 -11.21 -13.42 -14.66
CA PHE A 168 -11.64 -13.02 -13.32
C PHE A 168 -12.47 -11.74 -13.37
N ASN A 169 -13.26 -11.50 -12.34
CA ASN A 169 -14.20 -10.38 -12.31
C ASN A 169 -13.57 -9.04 -11.89
N ASN A 170 -12.26 -8.99 -11.63
CA ASN A 170 -11.63 -7.75 -11.22
C ASN A 170 -11.47 -6.78 -12.39
N LYS A 171 -11.67 -5.52 -12.08
CA LYS A 171 -11.58 -4.41 -13.01
C LYS A 171 -10.88 -3.24 -12.35
N GLU A 172 -10.04 -2.53 -13.10
CA GLU A 172 -9.47 -1.26 -12.73
C GLU A 172 -9.77 -0.22 -13.80
N THR A 173 -10.34 0.90 -13.39
CA THR A 173 -10.57 2.04 -14.26
C THR A 173 -9.82 3.24 -13.74
N THR A 174 -9.22 4.00 -14.64
CA THR A 174 -8.52 5.23 -14.32
C THR A 174 -9.01 6.39 -15.17
N PHE A 175 -9.08 7.56 -14.56
CA PHE A 175 -9.35 8.81 -15.22
C PHE A 175 -8.28 9.83 -14.82
N GLY A 176 -7.74 10.54 -15.81
CA GLY A 176 -6.80 11.63 -15.59
C GLY A 176 -7.18 12.85 -16.43
N LEU A 177 -7.09 14.02 -15.84
CA LEU A 177 -7.24 15.31 -16.50
C LEU A 177 -6.12 16.23 -16.06
N ILE A 178 -5.41 16.84 -17.03
CA ILE A 178 -4.53 17.96 -16.77
C ILE A 178 -4.94 19.13 -17.68
N PHE A 179 -4.92 20.33 -17.12
CA PHE A 179 -5.19 21.57 -17.81
C PHE A 179 -4.16 22.61 -17.40
N GLY A 180 -3.64 23.34 -18.37
CA GLY A 180 -2.71 24.42 -18.12
C GLY A 180 -3.01 25.65 -18.96
N THR A 181 -2.73 26.81 -18.38
CA THR A 181 -2.89 28.12 -19.02
C THR A 181 -2.06 29.17 -18.31
N GLU A 182 -1.79 30.28 -19.00
CA GLU A 182 -1.25 31.47 -18.35
C GLU A 182 -2.39 32.34 -17.81
N PHE A 183 -2.30 32.73 -16.54
CA PHE A 183 -3.26 33.61 -15.89
C PHE A 183 -2.57 34.65 -15.00
N LEU A 184 -2.80 35.93 -15.25
CA LEU A 184 -2.20 37.07 -14.53
C LEU A 184 -0.67 37.02 -14.41
N GLY A 185 0.02 36.54 -15.46
CA GLY A 185 1.48 36.43 -15.50
C GLY A 185 2.06 35.25 -14.72
N PHE A 186 1.21 34.28 -14.37
CA PHE A 186 1.60 33.00 -13.83
C PHE A 186 1.18 31.89 -14.79
N ASP A 187 2.06 30.92 -15.00
CA ASP A 187 1.69 29.63 -15.55
C ASP A 187 0.88 28.88 -14.45
N MET A 188 -0.33 28.47 -14.77
CA MET A 188 -1.22 27.71 -13.89
C MET A 188 -1.42 26.32 -14.48
N VAL A 189 -1.19 25.28 -13.67
CA VAL A 189 -1.44 23.89 -14.03
C VAL A 189 -2.36 23.27 -12.99
N PHE A 190 -3.44 22.66 -13.43
CA PHE A 190 -4.36 21.88 -12.63
C PHE A 190 -4.35 20.43 -13.13
N GLY A 191 -4.26 19.47 -12.21
CA GLY A 191 -4.36 18.04 -12.49
C GLY A 191 -5.36 17.35 -11.57
N TYR A 192 -6.00 16.32 -12.10
CA TYR A 192 -6.87 15.42 -11.38
C TYR A 192 -6.65 13.98 -11.83
N ASN A 193 -6.53 13.07 -10.90
CA ASN A 193 -6.54 11.63 -11.16
C ASN A 193 -7.57 10.93 -10.27
N GLU A 194 -8.19 9.92 -10.85
CA GLU A 194 -9.07 8.98 -10.17
C GLU A 194 -8.70 7.57 -10.60
N LEU A 195 -8.69 6.65 -9.64
CA LEU A 195 -8.59 5.21 -9.86
C LEU A 195 -9.69 4.53 -9.07
N ASP A 196 -10.41 3.64 -9.73
CA ASP A 196 -11.39 2.75 -9.13
C ASP A 196 -11.00 1.31 -9.45
N ARG A 197 -10.80 0.49 -8.42
CA ARG A 197 -10.42 -0.92 -8.56
C ARG A 197 -11.39 -1.79 -7.78
N SER A 198 -12.00 -2.75 -8.48
CA SER A 198 -12.79 -3.80 -7.86
C SER A 198 -11.90 -4.90 -7.26
N PRO A 199 -12.33 -5.56 -6.18
CA PRO A 199 -11.55 -6.61 -5.54
C PRO A 199 -11.43 -7.85 -6.42
N LEU A 200 -10.35 -8.61 -6.20
CA LEU A 200 -10.18 -9.97 -6.68
C LEU A 200 -9.95 -10.89 -5.49
N SER A 201 -10.91 -11.74 -5.19
CA SER A 201 -10.78 -12.72 -4.11
C SER A 201 -9.78 -13.83 -4.48
N ALA A 202 -8.98 -14.25 -3.51
CA ALA A 202 -8.11 -15.42 -3.70
C ALA A 202 -8.90 -16.69 -4.02
N SER A 203 -10.16 -16.79 -3.58
CA SER A 203 -11.05 -17.93 -3.87
C SER A 203 -11.46 -18.02 -5.34
N GLU A 204 -11.32 -16.94 -6.11
CA GLU A 204 -11.61 -16.94 -7.55
C GLU A 204 -10.47 -17.53 -8.37
N ILE A 205 -9.26 -17.65 -7.78
CA ILE A 205 -8.08 -18.17 -8.46
C ILE A 205 -7.84 -19.61 -8.01
N PRO A 206 -8.04 -20.62 -8.88
CA PRO A 206 -7.83 -22.01 -8.52
C PRO A 206 -6.42 -22.28 -7.98
N GLY A 207 -6.34 -22.94 -6.84
CA GLY A 207 -5.08 -23.33 -6.21
C GLY A 207 -4.41 -22.25 -5.36
N ILE A 208 -4.91 -21.04 -5.31
CA ILE A 208 -4.32 -19.98 -4.48
C ILE A 208 -4.88 -20.01 -3.06
N ALA A 209 -6.20 -20.03 -2.92
CA ALA A 209 -6.82 -20.05 -1.58
C ALA A 209 -6.42 -21.28 -0.77
N GLU A 210 -6.28 -22.42 -1.43
CA GLU A 210 -5.95 -23.71 -0.82
C GLU A 210 -4.54 -23.76 -0.23
N LEU A 211 -3.64 -22.88 -0.66
CA LEU A 211 -2.27 -22.80 -0.14
C LEU A 211 -2.20 -22.06 1.21
N ALA A 212 -3.20 -21.26 1.52
CA ALA A 212 -3.21 -20.43 2.73
C ALA A 212 -3.88 -21.14 3.90
N LEU A 213 -3.16 -22.12 4.47
CA LEU A 213 -3.55 -22.91 5.62
C LEU A 213 -2.86 -22.43 6.89
N SER A 214 -3.63 -22.20 7.95
CA SER A 214 -3.12 -21.98 9.30
C SER A 214 -3.23 -23.27 10.11
N SER A 215 -2.16 -23.64 10.81
CA SER A 215 -2.20 -24.74 11.80
C SER A 215 -3.02 -24.38 13.06
N LEU A 216 -3.49 -23.13 13.16
CA LEU A 216 -4.20 -22.60 14.33
C LEU A 216 -5.71 -22.64 14.10
N GLY A 217 -6.27 -23.82 13.95
CA GLY A 217 -7.71 -24.06 13.99
C GLY A 217 -8.22 -24.37 15.41
N ASN A 218 -9.49 -24.72 15.52
CA ASN A 218 -10.12 -25.00 16.80
C ASN A 218 -9.53 -26.26 17.45
N THR A 219 -9.00 -26.11 18.65
CA THR A 219 -8.35 -27.19 19.40
C THR A 219 -8.56 -27.02 20.89
N PHE A 220 -8.46 -28.14 21.62
CA PHE A 220 -8.41 -28.17 23.07
C PHE A 220 -7.05 -28.65 23.53
N ILE A 221 -6.57 -28.14 24.65
CA ILE A 221 -5.41 -28.68 25.36
C ILE A 221 -5.91 -29.18 26.69
N VAL A 222 -5.76 -30.46 26.92
CA VAL A 222 -6.21 -31.13 28.15
C VAL A 222 -5.22 -30.85 29.28
N SER A 223 -5.72 -30.33 30.43
CA SER A 223 -4.82 -29.96 31.54
C SER A 223 -4.23 -31.16 32.30
N GLU A 224 -5.00 -32.20 32.41
CA GLU A 224 -4.66 -33.44 33.12
C GLU A 224 -5.08 -34.66 32.26
N ALA A 225 -4.61 -35.86 32.63
CA ALA A 225 -5.06 -37.06 31.93
C ALA A 225 -6.57 -37.28 32.13
N ASP A 226 -7.27 -37.57 31.04
CA ASP A 226 -8.71 -37.74 30.99
C ASP A 226 -9.12 -38.95 30.14
N VAL A 227 -10.25 -39.57 30.47
CA VAL A 227 -10.86 -40.66 29.72
C VAL A 227 -12.31 -40.33 29.46
N ILE A 228 -12.69 -40.23 28.21
CA ILE A 228 -14.08 -39.99 27.81
C ILE A 228 -14.62 -41.28 27.16
N ASP A 229 -15.62 -41.85 27.77
CA ASP A 229 -16.16 -43.16 27.36
C ASP A 229 -17.04 -43.10 26.11
N THR A 230 -17.71 -42.00 25.88
CA THR A 230 -18.71 -41.88 24.79
C THR A 230 -18.73 -40.52 24.14
N GLY A 231 -19.33 -40.44 22.94
CA GLY A 231 -19.50 -39.22 22.18
C GLY A 231 -18.36 -38.98 21.19
N ILE A 232 -18.39 -37.80 20.54
CA ILE A 232 -17.42 -37.44 19.51
C ILE A 232 -16.01 -37.21 20.02
N TYR A 233 -15.85 -37.07 21.32
CA TYR A 233 -14.56 -36.95 22.03
C TYR A 233 -14.15 -38.23 22.76
N ALA A 234 -14.82 -39.39 22.49
CA ALA A 234 -14.43 -40.65 23.15
C ALA A 234 -12.96 -40.98 22.89
N GLY A 235 -12.21 -41.24 23.96
CA GLY A 235 -10.78 -41.51 23.91
C GLY A 235 -10.08 -41.35 25.22
N SER A 236 -8.79 -41.66 25.25
CA SER A 236 -7.92 -41.44 26.41
C SER A 236 -6.89 -40.36 26.04
N TYR A 237 -6.77 -39.37 26.87
CA TYR A 237 -5.94 -38.20 26.63
C TYR A 237 -4.86 -38.06 27.71
N ALA A 238 -3.68 -37.69 27.33
CA ALA A 238 -2.60 -37.36 28.26
C ALA A 238 -2.67 -35.89 28.68
N ALA A 239 -2.09 -35.57 29.82
CA ALA A 239 -1.92 -34.15 30.21
C ALA A 239 -1.11 -33.38 29.17
N GLY A 240 -1.59 -32.23 28.75
CA GLY A 240 -0.98 -31.39 27.71
C GLY A 240 -1.28 -31.85 26.28
N GLU A 241 -2.08 -32.91 26.10
CA GLU A 241 -2.43 -33.38 24.76
C GLU A 241 -3.31 -32.37 24.01
N VAL A 242 -3.03 -32.22 22.72
CA VAL A 242 -3.78 -31.36 21.81
C VAL A 242 -4.86 -32.19 21.14
N VAL A 243 -6.11 -31.85 21.43
CA VAL A 243 -7.30 -32.53 20.90
C VAL A 243 -7.95 -31.61 19.86
N PRO A 244 -7.96 -31.98 18.58
CA PRO A 244 -8.62 -31.16 17.56
C PRO A 244 -10.15 -31.20 17.79
N ASP A 245 -10.82 -30.11 17.41
CA ASP A 245 -12.29 -30.07 17.38
C ASP A 245 -12.78 -31.11 16.35
N PRO A 246 -13.56 -32.13 16.75
CA PRO A 246 -14.15 -33.09 15.81
C PRO A 246 -15.07 -32.46 14.77
N ASN A 247 -15.61 -31.28 15.04
CA ASN A 247 -16.39 -30.47 14.10
C ASN A 247 -15.55 -29.56 13.22
N CYS A 248 -14.23 -29.77 13.19
CA CYS A 248 -13.28 -28.95 12.43
C CYS A 248 -13.74 -28.71 10.97
N GLU A 249 -14.07 -29.78 10.27
CA GLU A 249 -14.53 -29.70 8.85
C GLU A 249 -15.89 -29.06 8.72
N LEU A 250 -16.81 -29.30 9.65
CA LEU A 250 -18.10 -28.63 9.69
C LEU A 250 -17.95 -27.11 9.87
N ASN A 251 -16.91 -26.70 10.55
CA ASN A 251 -16.58 -25.29 10.77
C ASN A 251 -15.68 -24.71 9.68
N GLY A 252 -15.44 -25.44 8.57
CA GLY A 252 -14.66 -25.01 7.43
C GLY A 252 -13.16 -25.15 7.61
N GLY A 253 -12.72 -25.92 8.59
CA GLY A 253 -11.31 -26.33 8.76
C GLY A 253 -10.97 -27.61 7.99
N ILE A 254 -9.73 -28.02 8.10
CA ILE A 254 -9.20 -29.27 7.57
C ILE A 254 -8.63 -30.06 8.71
N LEU A 255 -9.14 -31.28 8.92
CA LEU A 255 -8.63 -32.18 9.95
C LEU A 255 -7.48 -33.03 9.40
N ASP A 256 -6.27 -32.73 9.83
CA ASP A 256 -5.06 -33.44 9.45
C ASP A 256 -4.09 -33.47 10.66
N GLY A 257 -4.29 -34.42 11.54
CA GLY A 257 -3.63 -34.53 12.84
C GLY A 257 -4.11 -33.51 13.88
N PHE A 258 -4.38 -32.28 13.46
CA PHE A 258 -5.04 -31.21 14.22
C PHE A 258 -5.95 -30.41 13.30
N CYS A 259 -6.79 -29.58 13.89
CA CYS A 259 -7.65 -28.72 13.08
C CYS A 259 -6.83 -27.61 12.47
N LYS A 260 -6.75 -27.61 11.14
CA LYS A 260 -6.15 -26.54 10.34
C LYS A 260 -7.25 -25.64 9.83
N PHE A 261 -6.96 -24.38 9.68
CA PHE A 261 -7.91 -23.41 9.19
C PHE A 261 -7.52 -22.88 7.81
N LEU A 262 -8.43 -23.04 6.84
CA LEU A 262 -8.24 -22.50 5.48
C LEU A 262 -8.65 -21.03 5.48
N TYR A 263 -7.70 -20.14 5.67
CA TYR A 263 -7.96 -18.69 5.68
C TYR A 263 -7.87 -18.04 4.30
N GLY A 264 -7.27 -18.72 3.33
CA GLY A 264 -7.08 -18.20 1.98
C GLY A 264 -8.36 -17.83 1.24
N THR A 265 -9.50 -18.46 1.59
CA THR A 265 -10.81 -18.10 1.01
C THR A 265 -11.35 -16.75 1.50
N ARG A 266 -10.65 -16.10 2.39
CA ARG A 266 -11.11 -14.93 3.13
C ARG A 266 -10.33 -13.67 2.83
N PHE A 267 -9.34 -13.70 1.97
CA PHE A 267 -8.60 -12.52 1.58
C PHE A 267 -8.67 -12.27 0.06
N ASN A 268 -8.46 -11.03 -0.30
CA ASN A 268 -8.36 -10.61 -1.69
C ASN A 268 -6.89 -10.62 -2.15
N ILE A 269 -6.69 -10.89 -3.43
CA ILE A 269 -5.40 -10.65 -4.10
C ILE A 269 -5.27 -9.16 -4.41
N PHE A 270 -6.37 -8.54 -4.85
CA PHE A 270 -6.51 -7.11 -5.00
C PHE A 270 -7.65 -6.63 -4.11
N ASN A 271 -7.41 -5.54 -3.39
CA ASN A 271 -8.46 -4.89 -2.62
C ASN A 271 -9.36 -4.02 -3.49
N ASP A 272 -10.55 -3.73 -2.98
CA ASP A 272 -11.41 -2.67 -3.47
C ASP A 272 -10.79 -1.33 -3.05
N GLU A 273 -10.39 -0.53 -4.04
CA GLU A 273 -9.68 0.72 -3.80
C GLU A 273 -10.20 1.85 -4.68
N ASN A 274 -10.28 3.03 -4.07
CA ASN A 274 -10.62 4.28 -4.76
C ASN A 274 -9.54 5.32 -4.45
N HIS A 275 -8.91 5.88 -5.48
CA HIS A 275 -7.92 6.93 -5.34
C HIS A 275 -8.43 8.22 -5.96
N TYR A 276 -8.23 9.34 -5.26
CA TYR A 276 -8.55 10.68 -5.72
C TYR A 276 -7.35 11.59 -5.48
N LYS A 277 -6.77 12.14 -6.55
CA LYS A 277 -5.56 12.95 -6.45
C LYS A 277 -5.76 14.27 -7.18
N TYR A 278 -5.33 15.35 -6.54
CA TYR A 278 -5.43 16.71 -7.05
C TYR A 278 -4.06 17.36 -7.10
N TYR A 279 -3.83 18.11 -8.14
CA TYR A 279 -2.61 18.88 -8.37
C TYR A 279 -2.96 20.32 -8.72
N LEU A 280 -2.25 21.27 -8.14
CA LEU A 280 -2.26 22.67 -8.51
C LEU A 280 -0.85 23.21 -8.49
N ASN A 281 -0.40 23.82 -9.58
CA ASN A 281 0.83 24.61 -9.62
C ASN A 281 0.53 26.01 -10.13
N LEU A 282 1.15 27.00 -9.50
CA LEU A 282 1.20 28.39 -9.93
C LEU A 282 2.65 28.80 -9.96
N SER A 283 3.19 29.13 -11.13
CA SER A 283 4.59 29.47 -11.29
C SER A 283 4.82 30.67 -12.21
N ASN A 284 5.89 31.37 -11.95
CA ASN A 284 6.50 32.34 -12.86
C ASN A 284 8.01 32.31 -12.71
N ASN A 285 8.73 33.25 -13.28
CA ASN A 285 10.19 33.26 -13.25
C ASN A 285 10.80 33.22 -11.82
N ASN A 286 10.09 33.73 -10.82
CA ASN A 286 10.58 33.87 -9.46
C ASN A 286 9.82 33.03 -8.44
N HIS A 287 8.54 32.82 -8.65
CA HIS A 287 7.65 32.19 -7.68
C HIS A 287 7.17 30.84 -8.20
N ASN A 288 7.12 29.85 -7.32
CA ASN A 288 6.48 28.56 -7.58
C ASN A 288 5.70 28.11 -6.36
N LEU A 289 4.43 27.86 -6.53
CA LEU A 289 3.53 27.26 -5.53
C LEU A 289 3.04 25.93 -6.06
N THR A 290 3.30 24.85 -5.33
CA THR A 290 2.84 23.49 -5.66
C THR A 290 1.98 22.98 -4.53
N LEU A 291 0.75 22.56 -4.84
CA LEU A 291 -0.16 21.87 -3.92
C LEU A 291 -0.52 20.51 -4.53
N ILE A 292 -0.34 19.47 -3.76
CA ILE A 292 -0.78 18.11 -4.08
C ILE A 292 -1.63 17.60 -2.92
N ASN A 293 -2.75 16.98 -3.25
CA ASN A 293 -3.61 16.29 -2.30
C ASN A 293 -3.96 14.92 -2.86
N SER A 294 -3.86 13.89 -2.04
CA SER A 294 -4.21 12.51 -2.38
C SER A 294 -5.07 11.92 -1.28
N ASN A 295 -6.12 11.22 -1.68
CA ASN A 295 -6.95 10.41 -0.79
C ASN A 295 -7.11 9.03 -1.40
N VAL A 296 -6.83 7.99 -0.60
CA VAL A 296 -6.98 6.58 -0.98
C VAL A 296 -7.92 5.91 0.01
N LEU A 297 -9.02 5.42 -0.51
CA LEU A 297 -9.99 4.62 0.25
C LEU A 297 -9.78 3.16 -0.09
N VAL A 298 -9.53 2.33 0.92
CA VAL A 298 -9.35 0.88 0.76
C VAL A 298 -10.41 0.17 1.57
N ASN A 299 -11.22 -0.65 0.90
CA ASN A 299 -12.04 -1.64 1.58
C ASN A 299 -11.22 -2.91 1.72
N ASP A 300 -10.38 -2.89 2.76
CA ASP A 300 -9.52 -4.01 3.09
C ASP A 300 -10.38 -5.21 3.50
N ASN A 301 -10.03 -6.38 3.02
CA ASN A 301 -10.62 -7.57 3.58
C ASN A 301 -9.86 -7.98 4.85
N PRO A 302 -10.52 -8.56 5.81
CA PRO A 302 -9.84 -9.12 6.97
C PRO A 302 -9.00 -10.30 6.48
N GLN A 303 -7.72 -10.21 6.69
CA GLN A 303 -6.69 -11.14 6.24
C GLN A 303 -6.89 -12.57 6.70
N SER A 304 -7.76 -12.75 7.69
CA SER A 304 -8.07 -14.04 8.24
C SER A 304 -9.43 -13.96 8.93
N PRO A 305 -10.23 -15.02 8.92
CA PRO A 305 -11.46 -15.04 9.68
C PRO A 305 -11.25 -15.04 11.19
N SER A 306 -10.04 -15.10 11.65
CA SER A 306 -9.67 -14.77 13.02
C SER A 306 -9.34 -13.28 13.18
N TYR A 307 -9.32 -12.54 12.13
CA TYR A 307 -9.35 -11.11 12.16
C TYR A 307 -10.82 -10.71 12.25
N PRO A 308 -11.28 -10.20 13.20
CA PRO A 308 -10.76 -9.53 14.36
C PRO A 308 -10.22 -10.41 15.48
N ALA A 309 -10.13 -11.68 15.35
CA ALA A 309 -9.68 -12.58 16.40
C ALA A 309 -8.20 -13.01 16.28
N LEU A 310 -7.34 -12.14 15.75
CA LEU A 310 -5.93 -12.22 15.99
C LEU A 310 -5.55 -11.27 17.13
N PRO A 311 -4.85 -11.74 18.12
CA PRO A 311 -4.33 -13.08 18.24
C PRO A 311 -5.43 -14.10 18.47
N PHE A 312 -5.19 -15.29 18.02
CA PHE A 312 -5.74 -16.56 18.35
C PHE A 312 -6.33 -16.60 19.76
N LEU A 313 -7.63 -16.61 19.86
CA LEU A 313 -8.31 -16.52 21.14
C LEU A 313 -8.20 -17.83 21.92
N SER A 314 -8.10 -17.71 23.21
CA SER A 314 -8.10 -18.86 24.11
C SER A 314 -9.06 -18.66 25.27
N ARG A 315 -9.67 -19.74 25.70
CA ARG A 315 -10.53 -19.77 26.85
C ARG A 315 -10.26 -21.03 27.67
N SER A 316 -10.24 -20.91 29.01
CA SER A 316 -10.27 -22.05 29.89
C SER A 316 -11.73 -22.50 30.09
N ILE A 317 -11.99 -23.79 29.94
CA ILE A 317 -13.31 -24.41 30.09
C ILE A 317 -13.20 -25.44 31.19
N ASN A 318 -14.04 -25.30 32.22
CA ASN A 318 -14.08 -26.25 33.33
C ASN A 318 -15.01 -27.43 33.00
N PRO A 319 -14.87 -28.57 33.73
CA PRO A 319 -15.78 -29.69 33.58
C PRO A 319 -17.24 -29.27 33.73
N GLY A 320 -18.06 -29.65 32.75
CA GLY A 320 -19.49 -29.33 32.72
C GLY A 320 -19.83 -27.90 32.31
N GLU A 321 -18.86 -27.02 32.09
CA GLU A 321 -19.05 -25.67 31.59
C GLU A 321 -19.26 -25.73 30.07
N GLY A 322 -20.25 -24.96 29.54
CA GLY A 322 -20.51 -24.89 28.09
C GLY A 322 -20.78 -26.23 27.40
N GLY A 323 -21.16 -27.26 28.16
CA GLY A 323 -21.35 -28.61 27.64
C GLY A 323 -20.04 -29.36 27.39
N SER A 324 -18.94 -28.96 28.04
CA SER A 324 -17.65 -29.65 27.95
C SER A 324 -17.77 -31.15 28.17
N PRO A 325 -17.33 -32.01 27.29
CA PRO A 325 -17.29 -33.46 27.47
C PRO A 325 -16.14 -33.92 28.37
N PHE A 326 -15.18 -33.04 28.64
CA PHE A 326 -14.00 -33.33 29.44
C PHE A 326 -14.32 -33.34 30.94
N SER A 327 -13.77 -34.31 31.65
CA SER A 327 -13.89 -34.38 33.13
C SER A 327 -12.83 -33.56 33.85
N VAL A 328 -11.89 -32.98 33.11
CA VAL A 328 -10.81 -32.11 33.57
C VAL A 328 -10.92 -30.75 32.93
N PRO A 329 -10.29 -29.71 33.47
CA PRO A 329 -10.21 -28.42 32.77
C PRO A 329 -9.47 -28.57 31.44
N VAL A 330 -9.97 -27.87 30.42
CA VAL A 330 -9.31 -27.78 29.12
C VAL A 330 -9.11 -26.33 28.72
N LYS A 331 -8.08 -26.08 27.93
CA LYS A 331 -7.88 -24.77 27.31
C LYS A 331 -8.26 -24.87 25.86
N TRP A 332 -9.34 -24.19 25.48
CA TRP A 332 -9.68 -24.04 24.08
C TRP A 332 -8.85 -22.95 23.42
N TYR A 333 -8.43 -23.23 22.22
CA TYR A 333 -7.83 -22.26 21.30
C TYR A 333 -8.59 -22.33 19.98
N GLY A 334 -8.82 -21.19 19.33
CA GLY A 334 -9.50 -21.26 18.06
C GLY A 334 -9.89 -19.95 17.44
N ARG A 335 -10.71 -20.10 16.44
CA ARG A 335 -11.21 -19.09 15.54
C ARG A 335 -12.72 -18.94 15.77
N PRO A 336 -13.16 -18.00 16.62
CA PRO A 336 -14.58 -17.94 17.03
C PRO A 336 -15.53 -17.65 15.88
N LEU A 337 -15.08 -16.94 14.85
CA LEU A 337 -15.92 -16.67 13.67
C LEU A 337 -15.94 -17.86 12.71
N GLY A 338 -14.93 -18.71 12.72
CA GLY A 338 -14.85 -19.86 11.80
C GLY A 338 -15.07 -19.48 10.34
N ALA A 339 -15.38 -20.46 9.50
CA ALA A 339 -15.68 -20.25 8.10
C ALA A 339 -17.14 -19.88 7.79
N ARG A 340 -18.03 -19.97 8.78
CA ARG A 340 -19.47 -19.80 8.58
C ARG A 340 -19.93 -18.35 8.52
N TYR A 341 -19.19 -17.45 9.12
CA TYR A 341 -19.54 -16.04 9.18
C TYR A 341 -18.72 -15.26 8.16
N SER A 342 -19.38 -14.32 7.49
CA SER A 342 -18.67 -13.36 6.65
C SER A 342 -17.71 -12.55 7.53
N SER A 343 -16.50 -12.41 7.06
CA SER A 343 -15.56 -11.53 7.72
C SER A 343 -15.97 -10.07 7.50
N PRO A 344 -15.99 -9.24 8.56
CA PRO A 344 -16.21 -7.82 8.38
C PRO A 344 -15.03 -7.19 7.64
N ILE A 345 -15.27 -6.16 6.85
CA ILE A 345 -14.22 -5.37 6.22
C ILE A 345 -13.51 -4.49 7.24
N SER A 346 -12.25 -4.15 6.94
CA SER A 346 -11.40 -3.26 7.73
C SER A 346 -11.00 -2.05 6.88
N PRO A 347 -11.91 -1.07 6.69
CA PRO A 347 -11.67 0.04 5.79
C PRO A 347 -10.53 0.93 6.28
N LYS A 348 -9.77 1.47 5.32
CA LYS A 348 -8.74 2.47 5.53
C LYS A 348 -9.07 3.73 4.74
N ASP A 349 -8.83 4.87 5.34
CA ASP A 349 -8.87 6.19 4.71
C ASP A 349 -7.49 6.82 4.86
N ILE A 350 -6.79 6.95 3.73
CA ILE A 350 -5.42 7.44 3.68
C ILE A 350 -5.44 8.79 3.00
N ALA A 351 -5.11 9.84 3.74
CA ALA A 351 -5.07 11.20 3.21
C ALA A 351 -3.66 11.78 3.28
N GLN A 352 -3.24 12.42 2.20
CA GLN A 352 -1.94 13.05 2.07
C GLN A 352 -2.04 14.46 1.50
N MET A 353 -1.19 15.34 1.97
CA MET A 353 -1.04 16.69 1.44
C MET A 353 0.44 17.06 1.33
N HIS A 354 0.79 17.74 0.25
CA HIS A 354 2.10 18.37 0.06
C HIS A 354 1.90 19.79 -0.47
N LEU A 355 2.36 20.78 0.29
CA LEU A 355 2.35 22.18 -0.11
C LEU A 355 3.77 22.70 -0.08
N ASN A 356 4.26 23.21 -1.21
CA ASN A 356 5.55 23.87 -1.32
C ASN A 356 5.38 25.26 -1.94
N TYR A 357 6.01 26.23 -1.36
CA TYR A 357 6.25 27.53 -1.97
C TYR A 357 7.74 27.78 -2.07
N SER A 358 8.20 28.18 -3.28
CA SER A 358 9.61 28.54 -3.53
C SER A 358 9.68 29.93 -4.16
N TYR A 359 10.68 30.69 -3.76
CA TYR A 359 11.06 31.98 -4.33
C TYR A 359 12.51 31.94 -4.79
N LEU A 360 12.69 32.12 -6.11
CA LEU A 360 13.98 32.12 -6.77
C LEU A 360 14.39 33.55 -7.10
N THR A 361 15.59 33.93 -6.71
CA THR A 361 16.17 35.24 -7.06
C THR A 361 17.68 35.14 -7.18
N SER A 362 18.30 36.16 -7.76
CA SER A 362 19.74 36.24 -7.82
C SER A 362 20.23 37.57 -7.19
N PHE A 363 21.31 37.49 -6.43
CA PHE A 363 21.93 38.63 -5.77
C PHE A 363 23.46 38.53 -5.90
N ASN A 364 24.07 39.56 -6.47
CA ASN A 364 25.53 39.63 -6.66
C ASN A 364 26.16 38.38 -7.35
N GLY A 365 25.45 37.78 -8.31
CA GLY A 365 25.96 36.60 -9.02
C GLY A 365 25.73 35.28 -8.27
N PHE A 366 25.03 35.31 -7.13
CA PHE A 366 24.56 34.11 -6.42
C PHE A 366 23.09 33.88 -6.71
N ASP A 367 22.72 32.65 -7.05
CA ASP A 367 21.33 32.22 -7.10
C ASP A 367 20.85 31.85 -5.69
N LEU A 368 19.72 32.42 -5.30
CA LEU A 368 19.10 32.20 -4.00
C LEU A 368 17.77 31.50 -4.20
N ASP A 369 17.60 30.33 -3.56
CA ASP A 369 16.35 29.56 -3.48
C ASP A 369 15.84 29.58 -2.04
N PHE A 370 14.72 30.27 -1.82
CA PHE A 370 13.99 30.25 -0.56
C PHE A 370 12.79 29.35 -0.72
N SER A 371 12.69 28.30 0.08
CA SER A 371 11.53 27.40 0.01
C SER A 371 10.95 27.08 1.37
N LEU A 372 9.62 26.95 1.41
CA LEU A 372 8.86 26.48 2.55
C LEU A 372 8.01 25.30 2.10
N THR A 373 8.16 24.18 2.81
CA THR A 373 7.36 22.98 2.56
C THR A 373 6.61 22.58 3.81
N THR A 374 5.32 22.26 3.66
CA THR A 374 4.55 21.56 4.67
C THR A 374 3.90 20.34 4.04
N SER A 375 3.87 19.25 4.77
CA SER A 375 3.30 17.98 4.30
C SER A 375 2.67 17.21 5.45
N GLU A 376 1.64 16.47 5.12
CA GLU A 376 0.89 15.66 6.07
C GLU A 376 0.54 14.31 5.44
N HIS A 377 0.50 13.28 6.28
CA HIS A 377 0.01 11.96 5.93
C HIS A 377 -0.78 11.40 7.11
N SER A 378 -2.01 10.99 6.88
CA SER A 378 -2.84 10.28 7.84
C SER A 378 -3.30 8.94 7.28
N ASN A 379 -3.48 7.97 8.17
CA ASN A 379 -4.05 6.65 7.86
C ASN A 379 -5.03 6.28 8.95
N ASP A 380 -6.31 6.45 8.67
CA ASP A 380 -7.40 6.08 9.55
C ASP A 380 -7.87 4.66 9.21
N HIS A 381 -7.56 3.71 10.09
CA HIS A 381 -7.86 2.30 9.91
C HIS A 381 -8.87 1.80 10.93
N THR A 382 -10.03 1.36 10.46
CA THR A 382 -11.04 0.73 11.31
C THR A 382 -10.86 -0.78 11.29
N ARG A 383 -10.58 -1.36 12.45
CA ARG A 383 -10.49 -2.82 12.63
C ARG A 383 -11.62 -3.31 13.51
N PRO A 384 -12.50 -4.19 13.02
CA PRO A 384 -13.43 -4.90 13.88
C PRO A 384 -12.66 -5.86 14.78
N ASP A 385 -13.07 -6.00 16.03
CA ASP A 385 -12.42 -6.89 17.00
C ASP A 385 -13.44 -7.55 17.92
N VAL A 386 -13.01 -8.62 18.58
CA VAL A 386 -13.81 -9.35 19.58
C VAL A 386 -13.68 -8.64 20.93
N ILE A 387 -14.81 -8.47 21.59
CA ILE A 387 -14.81 -7.99 22.98
C ILE A 387 -14.43 -9.17 23.87
N ASP A 388 -13.16 -9.21 24.30
CA ASP A 388 -12.57 -10.33 25.02
C ASP A 388 -13.38 -10.71 26.28
N SER A 389 -13.80 -9.74 27.10
CA SER A 389 -14.61 -10.01 28.27
C SER A 389 -15.91 -10.74 27.94
N ARG A 390 -16.60 -10.36 26.86
CA ARG A 390 -17.84 -11.06 26.46
C ARG A 390 -17.54 -12.44 25.88
N PHE A 391 -16.40 -12.61 25.22
CA PHE A 391 -15.98 -13.93 24.74
C PHE A 391 -15.64 -14.86 25.90
N GLN A 392 -15.01 -14.35 26.98
CA GLN A 392 -14.71 -15.12 28.17
C GLN A 392 -15.99 -15.52 28.96
N ASP A 393 -17.01 -14.68 28.89
CA ASP A 393 -18.29 -14.89 29.61
C ASP A 393 -19.27 -15.78 28.82
N ALA A 394 -19.07 -16.01 27.54
CA ALA A 394 -19.96 -16.78 26.66
C ALA A 394 -19.77 -18.30 26.81
#